data_e2f90fc362aabaa5dd88362debfd3457
#
_entry.id   e2f90fc362aabaa5dd88362debfd3457
#
_cell.length_a   1.000
_cell.length_b   1.000
_cell.length_c   1.000
_cell.angle_alpha   90.00
_cell.angle_beta   90.00
_cell.angle_gamma   90.00
#
_symmetry.space_group_name_H-M   'P 1'
#
loop_
_entity.id
_entity.type
_entity.pdbx_description
1 polymer ?
#
loop_
_entity_poly.entity_id
_entity_poly.type
_entity_poly.pdbx_seq_one_letter_code
_entity_poly.pdbx_strand_id
1 'polypeptide(L)'
;MAIKLSDSKSFKLEPIRKNRWVFQFSAIPGNDNNQPEALAFVCKTCNAPEITFEGQTANRMNETFNYAGLPKWNDITCTFYDYIRNSSANSELSAGDILYNWSCMIYNPLTGQMGYKTQYATSATLAQLDPAGNVVRAWNMFGIFPTRVNYGNGLSATDSEICEIEATFKYDLAIKIADAKTATESA
;
A
#
# COMPACT_ATOMS: atom_id res chain seq x y z
N MET A 1 -38.52 0.30 5.43
CA MET A 1 -38.28 -0.43 6.71
C MET A 1 -37.28 0.38 7.52
N ALA A 2 -37.64 0.98 8.65
CA ALA A 2 -36.73 1.77 9.46
C ALA A 2 -35.96 0.84 10.41
N ILE A 3 -34.63 0.80 10.30
CA ILE A 3 -33.77 0.05 11.21
C ILE A 3 -33.74 0.80 12.55
N LYS A 4 -34.22 0.19 13.61
CA LYS A 4 -34.19 0.79 14.96
C LYS A 4 -32.77 0.67 15.54
N LEU A 5 -32.34 1.69 16.30
CA LEU A 5 -31.03 1.67 16.99
C LEU A 5 -30.88 0.46 17.96
N SER A 6 -31.97 -0.08 18.46
CA SER A 6 -31.99 -1.31 19.27
C SER A 6 -31.50 -2.54 18.50
N ASP A 7 -31.67 -2.56 17.18
CA ASP A 7 -31.27 -3.69 16.34
C ASP A 7 -29.79 -3.77 16.14
N SER A 8 -29.05 -2.62 16.22
CA SER A 8 -27.60 -2.58 16.12
C SER A 8 -26.90 -3.33 17.27
N LYS A 9 -27.51 -3.39 18.46
CA LYS A 9 -27.00 -4.15 19.62
C LYS A 9 -27.12 -5.66 19.45
N SER A 10 -28.12 -6.11 18.69
CA SER A 10 -28.35 -7.56 18.45
C SER A 10 -27.41 -8.08 17.32
N PHE A 11 -26.97 -7.24 16.39
CA PHE A 11 -26.10 -7.67 15.29
C PHE A 11 -24.62 -7.74 15.66
N LYS A 12 -24.20 -7.29 16.85
CA LYS A 12 -22.78 -7.26 17.29
C LYS A 12 -21.82 -6.71 16.24
N LEU A 13 -22.26 -5.69 15.48
CA LEU A 13 -21.47 -5.08 14.43
C LEU A 13 -20.45 -4.10 15.04
N GLU A 14 -19.18 -4.42 14.91
CA GLU A 14 -18.08 -3.53 15.25
C GLU A 14 -17.54 -2.85 13.97
N PRO A 15 -17.50 -1.50 13.92
CA PRO A 15 -17.00 -0.81 12.75
C PRO A 15 -15.48 -0.95 12.62
N ILE A 16 -15.02 -1.21 11.40
CA ILE A 16 -13.59 -1.19 11.08
C ILE A 16 -13.11 0.27 11.14
N ARG A 17 -12.08 0.53 11.94
CA ARG A 17 -11.53 1.86 12.12
C ARG A 17 -10.37 2.13 11.18
N LYS A 18 -10.28 3.36 10.66
CA LYS A 18 -9.24 3.79 9.71
C LYS A 18 -7.81 3.80 10.27
N ASN A 19 -7.63 3.77 11.58
CA ASN A 19 -6.34 3.78 12.25
C ASN A 19 -5.80 2.38 12.63
N ARG A 20 -6.46 1.32 12.18
CA ARG A 20 -6.07 -0.07 12.48
C ARG A 20 -5.75 -0.81 11.18
N TRP A 21 -4.53 -0.62 10.72
CA TRP A 21 -4.04 -1.25 9.49
C TRP A 21 -2.52 -1.37 9.54
N VAL A 22 -2.00 -2.26 8.73
CA VAL A 22 -0.56 -2.45 8.49
C VAL A 22 -0.34 -2.59 6.99
N PHE A 23 0.65 -1.86 6.49
CA PHE A 23 1.13 -2.00 5.12
C PHE A 23 2.58 -2.47 5.15
N GLN A 24 2.86 -3.62 4.55
CA GLN A 24 4.16 -4.26 4.61
C GLN A 24 4.57 -4.77 3.23
N PHE A 25 5.81 -4.50 2.84
CA PHE A 25 6.45 -5.13 1.68
C PHE A 25 7.00 -6.50 2.05
N SER A 26 7.01 -7.44 1.11
CA SER A 26 7.62 -8.77 1.34
C SER A 26 9.14 -8.69 1.33
N ALA A 27 9.69 -7.84 0.47
CA ALA A 27 11.10 -7.52 0.35
C ALA A 27 11.23 -6.13 -0.24
N ILE A 28 12.35 -5.45 0.01
CA ILE A 28 12.64 -4.14 -0.58
C ILE A 28 13.91 -4.28 -1.41
N PRO A 29 13.80 -4.27 -2.74
CA PRO A 29 14.96 -4.37 -3.62
C PRO A 29 15.98 -3.25 -3.41
N GLY A 30 17.27 -3.55 -3.56
CA GLY A 30 18.35 -2.58 -3.41
C GLY A 30 18.77 -2.30 -1.97
N ASN A 31 18.22 -3.02 -0.98
CA ASN A 31 18.59 -2.89 0.43
C ASN A 31 19.14 -4.23 0.94
N ASP A 32 20.44 -4.25 1.27
CA ASP A 32 21.16 -5.47 1.69
C ASP A 32 20.59 -6.10 2.97
N ASN A 33 20.04 -5.30 3.86
CA ASN A 33 19.46 -5.77 5.13
C ASN A 33 17.98 -6.14 5.03
N ASN A 34 17.37 -6.03 3.84
CA ASN A 34 15.99 -6.40 3.54
C ASN A 34 15.02 -6.08 4.70
N GLN A 35 14.89 -4.80 5.05
CA GLN A 35 14.12 -4.33 6.21
C GLN A 35 12.71 -3.83 5.80
N PRO A 36 11.79 -4.73 5.36
CA PRO A 36 10.43 -4.32 5.00
C PRO A 36 9.65 -3.81 6.22
N GLU A 37 10.01 -4.28 7.42
CA GLU A 37 9.39 -3.88 8.69
C GLU A 37 9.65 -2.41 9.03
N ALA A 38 10.82 -1.87 8.64
CA ALA A 38 11.15 -0.48 8.90
C ALA A 38 10.19 0.48 8.19
N LEU A 39 9.91 0.25 6.89
CA LEU A 39 8.92 1.04 6.15
C LEU A 39 7.49 0.82 6.65
N ALA A 40 7.13 -0.40 7.05
CA ALA A 40 5.82 -0.69 7.62
C ALA A 40 5.57 0.10 8.90
N PHE A 41 6.58 0.21 9.76
CA PHE A 41 6.47 0.92 11.04
C PHE A 41 6.32 2.43 10.87
N VAL A 42 7.00 3.04 9.90
CA VAL A 42 6.97 4.50 9.68
C VAL A 42 5.89 4.96 8.71
N CYS A 43 5.08 4.04 8.18
CA CYS A 43 4.00 4.38 7.25
C CYS A 43 2.87 5.11 7.97
N LYS A 44 2.65 6.38 7.62
CA LYS A 44 1.62 7.25 8.20
C LYS A 44 0.27 7.04 7.53
N THR A 45 0.25 7.04 6.21
CA THR A 45 -0.97 6.87 5.41
C THR A 45 -0.72 5.94 4.23
N CYS A 46 -1.74 5.18 3.87
CA CYS A 46 -1.74 4.34 2.67
C CYS A 46 -3.16 4.21 2.14
N ASN A 47 -3.32 4.30 0.82
CA ASN A 47 -4.59 4.05 0.18
C ASN A 47 -4.83 2.55 0.03
N ALA A 48 -6.09 2.12 0.15
CA ALA A 48 -6.47 0.76 -0.17
C ALA A 48 -6.39 0.51 -1.69
N PRO A 49 -6.13 -0.74 -2.13
CA PRO A 49 -6.19 -1.08 -3.55
C PRO A 49 -7.55 -0.75 -4.15
N GLU A 50 -7.53 -0.12 -5.31
CA GLU A 50 -8.71 0.28 -6.05
C GLU A 50 -8.65 -0.26 -7.47
N ILE A 51 -9.76 -0.86 -7.92
CA ILE A 51 -9.92 -1.34 -9.29
C ILE A 51 -11.00 -0.52 -10.00
N THR A 52 -10.72 -0.10 -11.22
CA THR A 52 -11.65 0.57 -12.10
C THR A 52 -11.90 -0.26 -13.35
N PHE A 53 -13.12 -0.19 -13.88
CA PHE A 53 -13.50 -0.85 -15.12
C PHE A 53 -13.88 0.22 -16.15
N GLU A 54 -13.24 0.19 -17.30
CA GLU A 54 -13.64 1.05 -18.40
C GLU A 54 -14.99 0.56 -18.93
N GLY A 55 -16.01 1.43 -18.89
CA GLY A 55 -17.33 1.11 -19.42
C GLY A 55 -17.32 1.07 -20.95
N GLN A 56 -17.91 0.04 -21.54
CA GLN A 56 -18.17 -0.05 -22.98
C GLN A 56 -19.68 -0.03 -23.22
N THR A 57 -20.10 0.74 -24.20
CA THR A 57 -21.51 0.85 -24.58
C THR A 57 -21.77 0.21 -25.95
N ALA A 58 -22.83 -0.58 -26.04
CA ALA A 58 -23.33 -1.08 -27.29
C ALA A 58 -24.77 -0.56 -27.50
N ASN A 59 -25.02 0.04 -28.66
CA ASN A 59 -26.35 0.52 -29.02
C ASN A 59 -27.04 -0.50 -29.93
N ARG A 60 -28.27 -0.85 -29.58
CA ARG A 60 -29.11 -1.70 -30.41
C ARG A 60 -30.49 -1.08 -30.53
N MET A 61 -30.89 -0.70 -31.74
CA MET A 61 -32.11 0.08 -32.04
C MET A 61 -32.10 1.39 -31.21
N ASN A 62 -33.07 1.57 -30.31
CA ASN A 62 -33.20 2.76 -29.45
C ASN A 62 -32.72 2.54 -28.02
N GLU A 63 -32.02 1.43 -27.75
CA GLU A 63 -31.56 1.05 -26.42
C GLU A 63 -30.02 1.03 -26.37
N THR A 64 -29.47 1.43 -25.21
CA THR A 64 -28.06 1.42 -24.94
C THR A 64 -27.77 0.38 -23.84
N PHE A 65 -26.88 -0.56 -24.13
CA PHE A 65 -26.39 -1.56 -23.18
C PHE A 65 -24.99 -1.20 -22.71
N ASN A 66 -24.76 -1.28 -21.40
CA ASN A 66 -23.46 -1.00 -20.80
C ASN A 66 -22.79 -2.31 -20.39
N TYR A 67 -21.54 -2.47 -20.80
CA TYR A 67 -20.69 -3.61 -20.45
C TYR A 67 -19.47 -3.14 -19.71
N ALA A 68 -18.97 -3.98 -18.78
CA ALA A 68 -17.68 -3.73 -18.15
C ALA A 68 -16.55 -4.00 -19.15
N GLY A 69 -15.63 -3.05 -19.28
CA GLY A 69 -14.43 -3.19 -20.09
C GLY A 69 -13.24 -3.75 -19.29
N LEU A 70 -12.04 -3.43 -19.73
CA LEU A 70 -10.82 -3.92 -19.10
C LEU A 70 -10.65 -3.39 -17.66
N PRO A 71 -10.25 -4.25 -16.73
CA PRO A 71 -9.91 -3.83 -15.38
C PRO A 71 -8.60 -3.04 -15.38
N LYS A 72 -8.55 -1.98 -14.59
CA LYS A 72 -7.35 -1.19 -14.33
C LYS A 72 -7.17 -0.99 -12.84
N TRP A 73 -6.01 -1.35 -12.33
CA TRP A 73 -5.63 -1.06 -10.95
C TRP A 73 -5.08 0.35 -10.84
N ASN A 74 -5.59 1.10 -9.87
CA ASN A 74 -5.15 2.46 -9.60
C ASN A 74 -3.91 2.44 -8.72
N ASP A 75 -3.07 3.47 -8.86
CA ASP A 75 -1.83 3.60 -8.09
C ASP A 75 -2.13 3.78 -6.59
N ILE A 76 -1.24 3.27 -5.75
CA ILE A 76 -1.30 3.46 -4.29
C ILE A 76 -0.32 4.54 -3.89
N THR A 77 -0.81 5.53 -3.13
CA THR A 77 0.04 6.56 -2.52
C THR A 77 0.17 6.29 -1.03
N CYS A 78 1.41 6.26 -0.56
CA CYS A 78 1.76 6.11 0.84
C CYS A 78 2.59 7.31 1.30
N THR A 79 2.37 7.76 2.53
CA THR A 79 3.19 8.76 3.20
C THR A 79 3.94 8.09 4.34
N PHE A 80 5.23 8.34 4.42
CA PHE A 80 6.13 7.81 5.45
C PHE A 80 6.71 8.95 6.25
N TYR A 81 6.87 8.76 7.58
CA TYR A 81 7.70 9.64 8.38
C TYR A 81 9.17 9.34 8.11
N ASP A 82 9.98 10.37 7.96
CA ASP A 82 11.43 10.23 7.86
C ASP A 82 12.09 10.44 9.22
N TYR A 83 12.87 9.44 9.66
CA TYR A 83 13.56 9.45 10.96
C TYR A 83 15.06 9.31 10.75
N ILE A 84 15.82 10.15 11.44
CA ILE A 84 17.26 9.96 11.57
C ILE A 84 17.49 8.87 12.63
N ARG A 85 18.06 7.74 12.24
CA ARG A 85 18.47 6.70 13.18
C ARG A 85 19.87 7.00 13.71
N ASN A 86 19.95 7.26 14.99
CA ASN A 86 21.19 7.53 15.71
C ASN A 86 21.76 6.22 16.27
N SER A 87 22.15 5.29 15.41
CA SER A 87 22.75 4.01 15.83
C SER A 87 24.22 3.96 15.43
N SER A 88 25.08 3.83 16.42
CA SER A 88 26.52 3.58 16.26
C SER A 88 26.83 2.16 15.76
N ALA A 89 25.83 1.32 15.60
CA ALA A 89 25.94 -0.08 15.17
C ALA A 89 25.03 -0.34 13.96
N ASN A 90 25.66 -0.36 12.78
CA ASN A 90 25.18 -0.96 11.54
C ASN A 90 23.86 -0.44 10.92
N SER A 91 24.02 0.49 9.93
CA SER A 91 23.27 0.55 8.66
C SER A 91 21.75 0.36 8.70
N GLU A 92 21.06 0.86 9.70
CA GLU A 92 19.61 1.00 9.57
C GLU A 92 19.30 2.28 8.78
N LEU A 93 18.86 2.11 7.56
CA LEU A 93 18.57 3.19 6.63
C LEU A 93 17.30 3.96 7.04
N SER A 94 17.25 5.26 6.79
CA SER A 94 16.03 6.06 6.88
C SER A 94 15.02 5.62 5.82
N ALA A 95 13.74 6.03 5.96
CA ALA A 95 12.73 5.75 4.93
C ALA A 95 13.14 6.35 3.58
N GLY A 96 13.77 7.54 3.59
CA GLY A 96 14.31 8.19 2.41
C GLY A 96 15.38 7.38 1.72
N ASP A 97 16.35 6.88 2.47
CA ASP A 97 17.45 6.06 1.93
C ASP A 97 16.94 4.74 1.34
N ILE A 98 16.02 4.08 2.03
CA ILE A 98 15.40 2.84 1.56
C ILE A 98 14.70 3.06 0.22
N LEU A 99 13.87 4.09 0.11
CA LEU A 99 13.13 4.41 -1.11
C LEU A 99 14.06 4.91 -2.23
N TYR A 100 15.14 5.63 -1.90
CA TYR A 100 16.15 6.04 -2.85
C TYR A 100 16.89 4.83 -3.45
N ASN A 101 17.36 3.92 -2.61
CA ASN A 101 18.05 2.70 -3.06
C ASN A 101 17.13 1.85 -3.95
N TRP A 102 15.85 1.71 -3.56
CA TRP A 102 14.88 1.02 -4.40
C TRP A 102 14.68 1.71 -5.75
N SER A 103 14.59 3.05 -5.78
CA SER A 103 14.49 3.82 -7.01
C SER A 103 15.72 3.65 -7.91
N CYS A 104 16.91 3.51 -7.31
CA CYS A 104 18.15 3.23 -8.04
C CYS A 104 18.18 1.85 -8.72
N MET A 105 17.40 0.88 -8.20
CA MET A 105 17.21 -0.42 -8.86
C MET A 105 16.35 -0.31 -10.13
N ILE A 106 15.47 0.69 -10.21
CA ILE A 106 14.68 0.97 -11.40
C ILE A 106 15.51 1.73 -12.43
N TYR A 107 16.18 2.80 -11.97
CA TYR A 107 17.03 3.64 -12.81
C TYR A 107 18.24 4.10 -12.00
N ASN A 108 19.43 3.73 -12.47
CA ASN A 108 20.68 4.18 -11.86
C ASN A 108 21.12 5.51 -12.48
N PRO A 109 21.09 6.63 -11.74
CA PRO A 109 21.42 7.94 -12.27
C PRO A 109 22.89 8.11 -12.63
N LEU A 110 23.80 7.27 -12.08
CA LEU A 110 25.24 7.34 -12.38
C LEU A 110 25.59 6.65 -13.70
N THR A 111 24.92 5.53 -14.01
CA THR A 111 25.21 4.74 -15.21
C THR A 111 24.22 4.96 -16.35
N GLY A 112 23.05 5.55 -16.05
CA GLY A 112 21.94 5.72 -16.99
C GLY A 112 21.22 4.42 -17.36
N GLN A 113 21.49 3.33 -16.65
CA GLN A 113 20.90 2.02 -16.91
C GLN A 113 19.55 1.85 -16.20
N MET A 114 18.64 1.17 -16.87
CA MET A 114 17.36 0.73 -16.26
C MET A 114 17.42 -0.75 -15.86
N GLY A 115 16.87 -1.07 -14.70
CA GLY A 115 16.76 -2.43 -14.21
C GLY A 115 15.63 -3.22 -14.87
N TYR A 116 15.72 -4.54 -14.81
CA TYR A 116 14.61 -5.41 -15.22
C TYR A 116 13.53 -5.45 -14.15
N LYS A 117 12.25 -5.61 -14.56
CA LYS A 117 11.13 -5.67 -13.63
C LYS A 117 11.30 -6.72 -12.52
N THR A 118 11.91 -7.85 -12.82
CA THR A 118 12.22 -8.91 -11.85
C THR A 118 13.20 -8.49 -10.76
N GLN A 119 13.97 -7.42 -10.97
CA GLN A 119 14.96 -6.93 -10.02
C GLN A 119 14.39 -5.86 -9.09
N TYR A 120 13.41 -5.07 -9.55
CA TYR A 120 12.87 -3.96 -8.77
C TYR A 120 11.43 -4.17 -8.30
N ALA A 121 10.66 -5.08 -8.91
CA ALA A 121 9.30 -5.33 -8.49
C ALA A 121 9.27 -6.35 -7.33
N THR A 122 8.37 -6.10 -6.37
CA THR A 122 8.16 -6.96 -5.21
C THR A 122 6.67 -7.19 -4.98
N SER A 123 6.31 -7.74 -3.84
CA SER A 123 4.93 -7.84 -3.37
C SER A 123 4.74 -7.10 -2.05
N ALA A 124 3.50 -6.67 -1.80
CA ALA A 124 3.13 -6.00 -0.56
C ALA A 124 1.79 -6.51 -0.05
N THR A 125 1.59 -6.43 1.25
CA THR A 125 0.35 -6.79 1.93
C THR A 125 -0.20 -5.58 2.67
N LEU A 126 -1.47 -5.24 2.43
CA LEU A 126 -2.23 -4.30 3.24
C LEU A 126 -3.25 -5.07 4.07
N ALA A 127 -3.11 -5.03 5.39
CA ALA A 127 -4.01 -5.68 6.32
C ALA A 127 -4.77 -4.67 7.17
N GLN A 128 -6.08 -4.88 7.34
CA GLN A 128 -6.92 -4.15 8.28
C GLN A 128 -7.17 -5.02 9.51
N LEU A 129 -7.08 -4.40 10.69
CA LEU A 129 -7.10 -5.11 11.96
C LEU A 129 -8.37 -4.78 12.76
N ASP A 130 -8.79 -5.76 13.58
CA ASP A 130 -9.85 -5.60 14.59
C ASP A 130 -9.29 -4.90 15.87
N PRO A 131 -10.16 -4.62 16.89
CA PRO A 131 -9.71 -4.09 18.17
C PRO A 131 -8.72 -5.00 18.92
N ALA A 132 -8.73 -6.30 18.66
CA ALA A 132 -7.83 -7.26 19.28
C ALA A 132 -6.51 -7.48 18.52
N GLY A 133 -6.35 -6.81 17.36
CA GLY A 133 -5.16 -6.93 16.52
C GLY A 133 -5.21 -8.07 15.50
N ASN A 134 -6.34 -8.79 15.38
CA ASN A 134 -6.47 -9.84 14.38
C ASN A 134 -6.76 -9.24 13.00
N VAL A 135 -6.29 -9.89 11.95
CA VAL A 135 -6.55 -9.48 10.58
C VAL A 135 -8.02 -9.75 10.23
N VAL A 136 -8.75 -8.68 9.91
CA VAL A 136 -10.13 -8.75 9.43
C VAL A 136 -10.19 -8.87 7.92
N ARG A 137 -9.30 -8.14 7.25
CA ARG A 137 -9.24 -8.09 5.79
C ARG A 137 -7.80 -7.81 5.36
N ALA A 138 -7.34 -8.53 4.36
CA ALA A 138 -6.03 -8.29 3.79
C ALA A 138 -6.07 -8.35 2.25
N TRP A 139 -5.18 -7.60 1.62
CA TRP A 139 -4.91 -7.63 0.19
C TRP A 139 -3.44 -7.89 -0.05
N ASN A 140 -3.13 -8.86 -0.91
CA ASN A 140 -1.80 -9.02 -1.46
C ASN A 140 -1.73 -8.34 -2.82
N MET A 141 -0.75 -7.46 -2.97
CA MET A 141 -0.43 -6.75 -4.20
C MET A 141 0.84 -7.33 -4.79
N PHE A 142 0.80 -7.65 -6.08
CA PHE A 142 1.90 -8.27 -6.80
C PHE A 142 2.49 -7.33 -7.84
N GLY A 143 3.81 -7.43 -8.03
CA GLY A 143 4.53 -6.61 -8.99
C GLY A 143 4.60 -5.14 -8.60
N ILE A 144 4.59 -4.82 -7.29
CA ILE A 144 4.60 -3.45 -6.79
C ILE A 144 6.00 -2.83 -6.89
N PHE A 145 6.06 -1.58 -7.33
CA PHE A 145 7.28 -0.78 -7.40
C PHE A 145 6.96 0.72 -7.33
N PRO A 146 7.86 1.56 -6.85
CA PRO A 146 7.67 3.01 -6.79
C PRO A 146 7.75 3.62 -8.19
N THR A 147 6.80 4.53 -8.48
CA THR A 147 6.78 5.32 -9.73
C THR A 147 7.08 6.79 -9.48
N ARG A 148 6.84 7.25 -8.27
CA ARG A 148 7.15 8.61 -7.81
C ARG A 148 7.55 8.55 -6.36
N VAL A 149 8.65 9.22 -6.02
CA VAL A 149 9.07 9.43 -4.63
C VAL A 149 9.39 10.91 -4.45
N ASN A 150 8.76 11.53 -3.46
CA ASN A 150 9.02 12.90 -3.04
C ASN A 150 9.73 12.85 -1.68
N TYR A 151 11.01 13.20 -1.66
CA TYR A 151 11.90 13.08 -0.49
C TYR A 151 11.79 14.22 0.52
N GLY A 152 10.76 15.01 0.46
CA GLY A 152 10.53 16.09 1.42
C GLY A 152 9.48 17.04 0.90
N ASN A 153 8.38 17.15 1.63
CA ASN A 153 7.25 17.95 1.22
C ASN A 153 7.40 19.37 1.79
N GLY A 154 8.15 20.24 1.08
CA GLY A 154 8.28 21.64 1.44
C GLY A 154 9.17 21.89 2.66
N LEU A 155 10.48 21.73 2.53
CA LEU A 155 11.43 22.06 3.59
C LEU A 155 11.38 23.56 3.89
N SER A 156 11.18 23.92 5.16
CA SER A 156 11.11 25.32 5.64
C SER A 156 12.00 25.49 6.88
N ALA A 157 12.78 26.56 6.91
CA ALA A 157 13.63 26.88 8.05
C ALA A 157 12.87 27.32 9.31
N THR A 158 11.60 27.66 9.17
CA THR A 158 10.74 28.15 10.26
C THR A 158 9.71 27.11 10.73
N ASP A 159 9.64 25.96 10.04
CA ASP A 159 8.69 24.91 10.35
C ASP A 159 9.38 23.80 11.15
N SER A 160 8.72 23.38 12.25
CA SER A 160 9.20 22.30 13.12
C SER A 160 8.43 20.98 12.93
N GLU A 161 7.63 20.86 11.86
CA GLU A 161 6.90 19.64 11.57
C GLU A 161 7.86 18.50 11.17
N ILE A 162 7.40 17.28 11.40
CA ILE A 162 8.17 16.07 11.03
C ILE A 162 8.23 15.98 9.50
N CYS A 163 9.42 15.71 8.95
CA CYS A 163 9.60 15.51 7.53
C CYS A 163 8.84 14.25 7.07
N GLU A 164 8.09 14.40 5.99
CA GLU A 164 7.28 13.32 5.40
C GLU A 164 7.75 13.04 3.97
N ILE A 165 7.80 11.76 3.63
CA ILE A 165 8.12 11.28 2.30
C ILE A 165 6.87 10.70 1.68
N GLU A 166 6.47 11.22 0.53
CA GLU A 166 5.35 10.68 -0.25
C GLU A 166 5.86 9.77 -1.36
N ALA A 167 5.40 8.54 -1.40
CA ALA A 167 5.70 7.61 -2.47
C ALA A 167 4.43 7.06 -3.13
N THR A 168 4.41 7.06 -4.46
CA THR A 168 3.36 6.47 -5.27
C THR A 168 3.87 5.17 -5.87
N PHE A 169 3.10 4.12 -5.69
CA PHE A 169 3.43 2.76 -6.15
C PHE A 169 2.45 2.30 -7.20
N LYS A 170 2.97 1.64 -8.23
CA LYS A 170 2.21 0.86 -9.20
C LYS A 170 2.33 -0.62 -8.90
N TYR A 171 1.28 -1.36 -9.20
CA TYR A 171 1.24 -2.82 -9.04
C TYR A 171 0.42 -3.44 -10.17
N ASP A 172 0.64 -4.73 -10.44
CA ASP A 172 -0.02 -5.43 -11.55
C ASP A 172 -1.42 -5.90 -11.17
N LEU A 173 -1.57 -6.43 -9.95
CA LEU A 173 -2.86 -6.92 -9.45
C LEU A 173 -2.90 -6.93 -7.92
N ALA A 174 -4.10 -6.85 -7.35
CA ALA A 174 -4.33 -7.07 -5.94
C ALA A 174 -5.35 -8.19 -5.71
N ILE A 175 -5.04 -9.11 -4.82
CA ILE A 175 -5.91 -10.23 -4.45
C ILE A 175 -6.30 -10.08 -2.99
N LYS A 176 -7.61 -10.08 -2.72
CA LYS A 176 -8.11 -10.15 -1.35
C LYS A 176 -7.82 -11.54 -0.79
N ILE A 177 -7.11 -11.59 0.34
CA ILE A 177 -6.91 -12.84 1.08
C ILE A 177 -8.18 -13.12 1.86
N ALA A 178 -8.69 -14.35 1.79
CA ALA A 178 -9.84 -14.78 2.59
C ALA A 178 -9.52 -14.63 4.09
N ASP A 179 -10.51 -14.20 4.86
CA ASP A 179 -10.38 -13.96 6.29
C ASP A 179 -9.83 -15.21 7.00
N ALA A 180 -8.87 -15.02 7.91
CA ALA A 180 -8.29 -16.10 8.72
C ALA A 180 -9.35 -16.90 9.55
N LYS A 181 -10.57 -16.41 9.64
CA LYS A 181 -11.70 -17.09 10.30
C LYS A 181 -12.27 -18.29 9.53
N THR A 182 -12.00 -18.41 8.22
CA THR A 182 -12.51 -19.53 7.40
C THR A 182 -11.59 -20.76 7.44
N ALA A 183 -10.37 -20.63 7.93
CA ALA A 183 -9.43 -21.75 8.01
C ALA A 183 -9.60 -22.63 9.27
N THR A 184 -10.41 -22.21 10.26
CA THR A 184 -10.58 -22.93 11.53
C THR A 184 -11.88 -23.75 11.58
N GLU A 185 -12.75 -23.66 10.57
CA GLU A 185 -14.01 -24.43 10.53
C GLU A 185 -13.96 -25.67 9.61
N SER A 186 -12.81 -26.00 9.04
CA SER A 186 -12.62 -27.19 8.20
C SER A 186 -11.51 -28.13 8.69
N ALA A 187 -11.30 -28.19 10.01
CA ALA A 187 -10.42 -29.17 10.65
C ALA A 187 -11.21 -30.01 11.67
#